data_643a0ecf057fc0c6fb58caf39ab69db2
#
_entry.id   643a0ecf057fc0c6fb58caf39ab69db2
#
_cell.length_a   1.000
_cell.length_b   1.000
_cell.length_c   1.000
_cell.angle_alpha   90.00
_cell.angle_beta   90.00
_cell.angle_gamma   90.00
#
_symmetry.space_group_name_H-M   'P 1'
#
loop_
_entity.id
_entity.type
_entity.pdbx_description
1 polymer ?
#
loop_
_entity_poly.entity_id
_entity_poly.type
_entity_poly.pdbx_seq_one_letter_code
_entity_poly.pdbx_strand_id
1 'polypeptide(L)'
;RLHKKVVIFRPLYPVGGQELGYLPGSEGEKMSPWAQAVFDTLGALVSNQVIEEIMDRGLIEVLPLTHIRGRSLHDAFVIVDEAQSLERNVLLTVLSRIGKDSRVVLTHDVAQRDNLRVGRHDGVVAVVEKLKGHPLFGHVTLTRSERSPIAALVTDMLEDLPA
;
A
#
# COMPACT_ATOMS: atom_id res chain seq x y z
N ARG A 1 7.79 19.90 10.20
CA ARG A 1 8.23 18.64 9.60
C ARG A 1 8.15 17.56 10.67
N LEU A 2 7.15 16.66 10.55
CA LEU A 2 6.88 15.64 11.57
C LEU A 2 7.71 14.36 11.35
N HIS A 3 8.08 14.06 10.11
CA HIS A 3 8.84 12.87 9.75
C HIS A 3 9.98 13.22 8.83
N LYS A 4 11.03 12.40 8.83
CA LYS A 4 12.24 12.63 8.02
C LYS A 4 12.09 12.11 6.59
N LYS A 5 11.32 11.05 6.40
CA LYS A 5 11.11 10.42 5.09
C LYS A 5 9.73 9.79 4.96
N VAL A 6 9.34 9.52 3.73
CA VAL A 6 8.17 8.71 3.37
C VAL A 6 8.64 7.40 2.79
N VAL A 7 8.06 6.29 3.26
CA VAL A 7 8.33 4.96 2.72
C VAL A 7 7.01 4.33 2.30
N ILE A 8 6.90 3.93 1.04
CA ILE A 8 5.69 3.33 0.49
C ILE A 8 5.98 1.88 0.17
N PHE A 9 5.22 0.99 0.79
CA PHE A 9 5.26 -0.44 0.54
C PHE A 9 4.02 -0.90 -0.20
N ARG A 10 4.21 -1.84 -1.11
CA ARG A 10 3.12 -2.53 -1.78
C ARG A 10 3.37 -4.04 -1.78
N PRO A 11 2.34 -4.87 -1.48
CA PRO A 11 2.42 -6.30 -1.72
C PRO A 11 2.56 -6.57 -3.22
N LEU A 12 3.46 -7.50 -3.58
CA LEU A 12 3.61 -7.94 -4.97
C LEU A 12 2.88 -9.26 -5.14
N TYR A 13 1.66 -9.20 -5.66
CA TYR A 13 0.88 -10.36 -6.07
C TYR A 13 0.64 -10.28 -7.57
N PRO A 14 1.03 -11.30 -8.34
CA PRO A 14 0.75 -11.33 -9.77
C PRO A 14 -0.76 -11.47 -10.02
N VAL A 15 -1.22 -10.81 -11.07
CA VAL A 15 -2.60 -10.93 -11.53
C VAL A 15 -2.88 -12.37 -11.96
N GLY A 16 -4.03 -12.92 -11.58
CA GLY A 16 -4.42 -14.29 -11.93
C GLY A 16 -3.83 -15.38 -11.04
N GLY A 17 -3.26 -15.06 -9.88
CA GLY A 17 -2.78 -16.03 -8.90
C GLY A 17 -1.44 -16.69 -9.23
N GLN A 18 -0.70 -16.17 -10.21
CA GLN A 18 0.66 -16.63 -10.51
C GLN A 18 1.63 -16.18 -9.42
N GLU A 19 2.60 -17.02 -9.09
CA GLU A 19 3.64 -16.65 -8.16
C GLU A 19 4.61 -15.62 -8.77
N LEU A 20 5.05 -14.66 -7.97
CA LEU A 20 5.98 -13.60 -8.40
C LEU A 20 7.28 -14.17 -9.01
N GLY A 21 7.73 -15.33 -8.53
CA GLY A 21 8.93 -16.01 -9.03
C GLY A 21 8.91 -16.37 -10.52
N TYR A 22 7.73 -16.52 -11.09
CA TYR A 22 7.57 -16.84 -12.51
C TYR A 22 7.58 -15.62 -13.44
N LEU A 23 7.54 -14.41 -12.88
CA LEU A 23 7.64 -13.19 -13.67
C LEU A 23 9.09 -12.92 -14.05
N PRO A 24 9.36 -12.48 -15.28
CA PRO A 24 10.70 -12.10 -15.68
C PRO A 24 11.18 -10.85 -14.95
N GLY A 25 12.48 -10.74 -14.73
CA GLY A 25 13.10 -9.58 -14.11
C GLY A 25 13.29 -9.69 -12.60
N SER A 26 14.07 -8.77 -12.05
CA SER A 26 14.30 -8.62 -10.62
C SER A 26 13.07 -8.05 -9.92
N GLU A 27 13.01 -8.12 -8.57
CA GLU A 27 11.95 -7.46 -7.79
C GLU A 27 11.89 -5.95 -8.07
N GLY A 28 13.03 -5.29 -8.23
CA GLY A 28 13.08 -3.87 -8.57
C GLY A 28 12.48 -3.56 -9.93
N GLU A 29 12.77 -4.39 -10.94
CA GLU A 29 12.19 -4.24 -12.28
C GLU A 29 10.68 -4.50 -12.27
N LYS A 30 10.21 -5.48 -11.51
CA LYS A 30 8.78 -5.77 -11.33
C LYS A 30 8.03 -4.64 -10.63
N MET A 31 8.69 -3.90 -9.74
CA MET A 31 8.13 -2.75 -9.04
C MET A 31 8.13 -1.47 -9.85
N SER A 32 9.01 -1.35 -10.85
CA SER A 32 9.24 -0.11 -11.61
C SER A 32 7.95 0.54 -12.17
N PRO A 33 7.00 -0.19 -12.78
CA PRO A 33 5.76 0.41 -13.26
C PRO A 33 4.91 1.04 -12.16
N TRP A 34 4.85 0.41 -10.99
CA TRP A 34 4.09 0.96 -9.86
C TRP A 34 4.80 2.15 -9.21
N ALA A 35 6.12 2.09 -9.07
CA ALA A 35 6.92 3.21 -8.60
C ALA A 35 6.74 4.43 -9.53
N GLN A 36 6.74 4.21 -10.84
CA GLN A 36 6.45 5.26 -11.81
C GLN A 36 5.07 5.88 -11.61
N ALA A 37 4.05 5.08 -11.36
CA ALA A 37 2.70 5.58 -11.09
C ALA A 37 2.63 6.46 -9.83
N VAL A 38 3.41 6.15 -8.79
CA VAL A 38 3.54 7.00 -7.59
C VAL A 38 4.14 8.35 -7.97
N PHE A 39 5.20 8.37 -8.75
CA PHE A 39 5.86 9.63 -9.17
C PHE A 39 5.00 10.44 -10.14
N ASP A 40 4.24 9.80 -11.01
CA ASP A 40 3.27 10.48 -11.88
C ASP A 40 2.17 11.17 -11.04
N THR A 41 1.70 10.51 -10.00
CA THR A 41 0.72 11.11 -9.06
C THR A 41 1.34 12.30 -8.32
N LEU A 42 2.57 12.20 -7.87
CA LEU A 42 3.30 13.32 -7.24
C LEU A 42 3.48 14.47 -8.21
N GLY A 43 3.75 14.19 -9.49
CA GLY A 43 3.91 15.19 -10.55
C GLY A 43 2.67 16.04 -10.81
N ALA A 44 1.49 15.52 -10.44
CA ALA A 44 0.25 16.31 -10.48
C ALA A 44 0.11 17.29 -9.31
N LEU A 45 0.90 17.10 -8.23
CA LEU A 45 0.83 17.90 -7.01
C LEU A 45 2.00 18.85 -6.83
N VAL A 46 3.17 18.49 -7.32
CA VAL A 46 4.42 19.25 -7.18
C VAL A 46 5.20 19.25 -8.50
N SER A 47 6.12 20.21 -8.66
CA SER A 47 6.95 20.28 -9.86
C SER A 47 7.97 19.13 -9.94
N ASN A 48 8.39 18.79 -11.15
CA ASN A 48 9.43 17.78 -11.38
C ASN A 48 10.73 18.09 -10.63
N GLN A 49 11.10 19.34 -10.54
CA GLN A 49 12.29 19.78 -9.79
C GLN A 49 12.20 19.40 -8.32
N VAL A 50 11.03 19.54 -7.71
CA VAL A 50 10.79 19.11 -6.31
C VAL A 50 10.90 17.60 -6.18
N ILE A 51 10.36 16.84 -7.15
CA ILE A 51 10.45 15.38 -7.16
C ILE A 51 11.90 14.93 -7.25
N GLU A 52 12.68 15.50 -8.16
CA GLU A 52 14.10 15.19 -8.30
C GLU A 52 14.88 15.46 -7.02
N GLU A 53 14.64 16.60 -6.36
CA GLU A 53 15.27 16.92 -5.09
C GLU A 53 14.91 15.93 -3.99
N ILE A 54 13.63 15.53 -3.90
CA ILE A 54 13.16 14.55 -2.93
C ILE A 54 13.83 13.20 -3.15
N MET A 55 13.96 12.76 -4.40
CA MET A 55 14.61 11.50 -4.76
C MET A 55 16.13 11.54 -4.48
N ASP A 56 16.81 12.60 -4.89
CA ASP A 56 18.25 12.75 -4.67
C ASP A 56 18.63 12.76 -3.19
N ARG A 57 17.76 13.32 -2.37
CA ARG A 57 17.92 13.34 -0.90
C ARG A 57 17.47 12.08 -0.19
N GLY A 58 16.95 11.09 -0.92
CA GLY A 58 16.42 9.84 -0.34
C GLY A 58 15.24 10.05 0.63
N LEU A 59 14.43 11.08 0.40
CA LEU A 59 13.32 11.43 1.28
C LEU A 59 12.04 10.65 0.98
N ILE A 60 12.01 9.94 -0.15
CA ILE A 60 10.94 9.03 -0.54
C ILE A 60 11.54 7.72 -1.04
N GLU A 61 10.99 6.61 -0.57
CA GLU A 61 11.33 5.26 -1.02
C GLU A 61 10.06 4.53 -1.40
N VAL A 62 10.09 3.82 -2.53
CA VAL A 62 8.99 2.97 -3.00
C VAL A 62 9.53 1.55 -3.11
N LEU A 63 9.03 0.65 -2.27
CA LEU A 63 9.61 -0.67 -2.06
C LEU A 63 8.55 -1.79 -2.10
N PRO A 64 8.93 -2.99 -2.58
CA PRO A 64 8.12 -4.17 -2.35
C PRO A 64 8.08 -4.49 -0.84
N LEU A 65 6.97 -5.03 -0.37
CA LEU A 65 6.77 -5.32 1.06
C LEU A 65 7.80 -6.32 1.61
N THR A 66 8.34 -7.19 0.77
CA THR A 66 9.41 -8.13 1.14
C THR A 66 10.65 -7.44 1.70
N HIS A 67 10.88 -6.18 1.32
CA HIS A 67 12.01 -5.37 1.81
C HIS A 67 11.83 -4.83 3.23
N ILE A 68 10.67 -5.01 3.86
CA ILE A 68 10.45 -4.54 5.23
C ILE A 68 11.28 -5.33 6.26
N ARG A 69 11.62 -6.58 5.95
CA ARG A 69 12.47 -7.41 6.80
C ARG A 69 13.87 -6.82 6.86
N GLY A 70 14.39 -6.66 8.06
CA GLY A 70 15.71 -6.07 8.28
C GLY A 70 15.76 -4.54 8.15
N ARG A 71 14.63 -3.89 7.85
CA ARG A 71 14.52 -2.42 7.87
C ARG A 71 14.20 -1.93 9.28
N SER A 72 14.80 -0.82 9.64
CA SER A 72 14.45 -0.05 10.83
C SER A 72 13.76 1.23 10.38
N LEU A 73 12.46 1.34 10.66
CA LEU A 73 11.64 2.45 10.20
C LEU A 73 11.39 3.41 11.36
N HIS A 74 12.29 4.37 11.53
CA HIS A 74 12.12 5.45 12.52
C HIS A 74 11.97 6.79 11.83
N ASP A 75 11.31 7.72 12.47
CA ASP A 75 11.05 9.07 11.94
C ASP A 75 10.45 9.04 10.53
N ALA A 76 9.71 7.99 10.21
CA ALA A 76 9.17 7.75 8.89
C ALA A 76 7.64 7.84 8.85
N PHE A 77 7.14 8.39 7.76
CA PHE A 77 5.74 8.25 7.39
C PHE A 77 5.64 7.05 6.44
N VAL A 78 5.05 5.97 6.91
CA VAL A 78 4.98 4.70 6.19
C VAL A 78 3.59 4.52 5.61
N ILE A 79 3.51 4.20 4.33
CA ILE A 79 2.25 3.85 3.67
C ILE A 79 2.36 2.39 3.22
N VAL A 80 1.42 1.57 3.62
CA VAL A 80 1.24 0.21 3.10
C VAL A 80 0.03 0.24 2.19
N ASP A 81 0.29 0.28 0.90
CA ASP A 81 -0.74 0.34 -0.13
C ASP A 81 -1.28 -1.06 -0.44
N GLU A 82 -2.54 -1.15 -0.87
CA GLU A 82 -3.19 -2.42 -1.17
C GLU A 82 -3.16 -3.43 0.00
N ALA A 83 -3.34 -2.94 1.20
CA ALA A 83 -3.21 -3.76 2.42
C ALA A 83 -4.29 -4.85 2.55
N GLN A 84 -5.39 -4.79 1.78
CA GLN A 84 -6.40 -5.85 1.70
C GLN A 84 -5.82 -7.18 1.21
N SER A 85 -4.69 -7.15 0.51
CA SER A 85 -4.00 -8.34 0.00
C SER A 85 -3.14 -9.04 1.05
N LEU A 86 -3.05 -8.52 2.27
CA LEU A 86 -2.19 -9.05 3.34
C LEU A 86 -2.94 -9.98 4.28
N GLU A 87 -2.36 -11.16 4.51
CA GLU A 87 -2.77 -12.04 5.59
C GLU A 87 -2.44 -11.42 6.96
N ARG A 88 -3.16 -11.83 8.00
CA ARG A 88 -3.04 -11.31 9.37
C ARG A 88 -1.60 -11.32 9.89
N ASN A 89 -0.93 -12.47 9.80
CA ASN A 89 0.44 -12.63 10.30
C ASN A 89 1.45 -11.77 9.55
N VAL A 90 1.25 -11.57 8.25
CA VAL A 90 2.10 -10.70 7.43
C VAL A 90 1.91 -9.24 7.86
N LEU A 91 0.68 -8.77 7.98
CA LEU A 91 0.39 -7.41 8.42
C LEU A 91 0.91 -7.13 9.85
N LEU A 92 0.75 -8.08 10.77
CA LEU A 92 1.29 -7.95 12.13
C LEU A 92 2.83 -7.86 12.11
N THR A 93 3.49 -8.61 11.24
CA THR A 93 4.94 -8.50 11.04
C THR A 93 5.32 -7.10 10.55
N VAL A 94 4.60 -6.58 9.57
CA VAL A 94 4.81 -5.22 9.05
C VAL A 94 4.67 -4.19 10.18
N LEU A 95 3.57 -4.23 10.92
CA LEU A 95 3.31 -3.28 12.01
C LEU A 95 4.35 -3.36 13.13
N SER A 96 4.87 -4.56 13.41
CA SER A 96 5.93 -4.75 14.41
C SER A 96 7.28 -4.13 14.03
N ARG A 97 7.47 -3.77 12.76
CA ARG A 97 8.70 -3.13 12.25
C ARG A 97 8.64 -1.60 12.28
N ILE A 98 7.48 -1.04 12.61
CA ILE A 98 7.32 0.41 12.73
C ILE A 98 8.05 0.88 13.98
N GLY A 99 9.06 1.70 13.76
CA GLY A 99 9.94 2.19 14.81
C GLY A 99 9.47 3.50 15.46
N LYS A 100 10.31 4.03 16.31
CA LYS A 100 10.05 5.26 17.07
C LYS A 100 9.74 6.45 16.14
N ASP A 101 8.80 7.29 16.57
CA ASP A 101 8.41 8.55 15.92
C ASP A 101 7.93 8.35 14.47
N SER A 102 7.46 7.15 14.16
CA SER A 102 6.90 6.82 12.86
C SER A 102 5.37 6.72 12.91
N ARG A 103 4.76 6.90 11.76
CA ARG A 103 3.33 6.69 11.55
C ARG A 103 3.14 5.74 10.38
N VAL A 104 2.17 4.84 10.49
CA VAL A 104 1.79 3.96 9.40
C VAL A 104 0.36 4.24 8.97
N VAL A 105 0.15 4.26 7.68
CA VAL A 105 -1.17 4.34 7.04
C VAL A 105 -1.35 3.08 6.20
N LEU A 106 -2.46 2.40 6.41
CA LEU A 106 -2.87 1.26 5.58
C LEU A 106 -3.98 1.75 4.65
N THR A 107 -3.76 1.67 3.35
CA THR A 107 -4.81 1.88 2.36
C THR A 107 -5.36 0.53 1.93
N HIS A 108 -6.66 0.37 1.86
CA HIS A 108 -7.25 -0.91 1.49
C HIS A 108 -8.65 -0.75 0.86
N ASP A 109 -8.96 -1.69 0.00
CA ASP A 109 -10.30 -1.88 -0.55
C ASP A 109 -10.60 -3.38 -0.56
N VAL A 110 -11.51 -3.82 0.28
CA VAL A 110 -11.86 -5.25 0.41
C VAL A 110 -12.49 -5.82 -0.87
N ALA A 111 -13.05 -5.00 -1.74
CA ALA A 111 -13.60 -5.41 -3.03
C ALA A 111 -12.52 -5.71 -4.08
N GLN A 112 -11.29 -5.23 -3.89
CA GLN A 112 -10.18 -5.35 -4.84
C GLN A 112 -9.08 -6.29 -4.33
N ARG A 113 -9.44 -7.51 -3.90
CA ARG A 113 -8.45 -8.49 -3.42
C ARG A 113 -7.83 -9.26 -4.57
N ASP A 114 -6.54 -9.07 -4.80
CA ASP A 114 -5.74 -9.87 -5.72
C ASP A 114 -5.28 -11.19 -5.06
N ASN A 115 -5.10 -11.20 -3.75
CA ASN A 115 -4.72 -12.39 -3.00
C ASN A 115 -5.95 -13.14 -2.48
N LEU A 116 -6.39 -14.14 -3.21
CA LEU A 116 -7.55 -14.97 -2.86
C LEU A 116 -7.36 -15.81 -1.59
N ARG A 117 -6.12 -15.95 -1.10
CA ARG A 117 -5.82 -16.69 0.15
C ARG A 117 -6.18 -15.91 1.40
N VAL A 118 -6.37 -14.61 1.31
CA VAL A 118 -6.63 -13.75 2.47
C VAL A 118 -7.94 -14.10 3.16
N GLY A 119 -9.05 -14.20 2.44
CA GLY A 119 -10.34 -14.68 2.93
C GLY A 119 -10.67 -14.29 4.37
N ARG A 120 -10.86 -15.30 5.21
CA ARG A 120 -11.19 -15.17 6.65
C ARG A 120 -10.03 -14.63 7.49
N HIS A 121 -8.81 -14.70 6.98
CA HIS A 121 -7.59 -14.27 7.66
C HIS A 121 -7.16 -12.85 7.24
N ASP A 122 -8.11 -12.03 6.79
CA ASP A 122 -7.87 -10.64 6.42
C ASP A 122 -7.18 -9.88 7.56
N GLY A 123 -5.95 -9.44 7.28
CA GLY A 123 -5.13 -8.75 8.28
C GLY A 123 -5.70 -7.39 8.66
N VAL A 124 -6.25 -6.64 7.70
CA VAL A 124 -6.80 -5.30 7.95
C VAL A 124 -8.05 -5.37 8.82
N VAL A 125 -8.96 -6.29 8.53
CA VAL A 125 -10.17 -6.49 9.35
C VAL A 125 -9.78 -6.84 10.78
N ALA A 126 -8.82 -7.75 10.97
CA ALA A 126 -8.34 -8.14 12.28
C ALA A 126 -7.72 -6.95 13.05
N VAL A 127 -6.94 -6.10 12.39
CA VAL A 127 -6.33 -4.90 12.99
C VAL A 127 -7.41 -3.90 13.39
N VAL A 128 -8.38 -3.63 12.52
CA VAL A 128 -9.50 -2.71 12.82
C VAL A 128 -10.29 -3.19 14.04
N GLU A 129 -10.66 -4.46 14.08
CA GLU A 129 -11.42 -5.02 15.22
C GLU A 129 -10.65 -4.97 16.53
N LYS A 130 -9.35 -5.24 16.51
CA LYS A 130 -8.51 -5.27 17.71
C LYS A 130 -8.12 -3.91 18.23
N LEU A 131 -7.92 -2.93 17.34
CA LEU A 131 -7.39 -1.62 17.71
C LEU A 131 -8.45 -0.53 17.76
N LYS A 132 -9.66 -0.80 17.34
CA LYS A 132 -10.77 0.17 17.37
C LYS A 132 -10.93 0.75 18.78
N GLY A 133 -10.91 2.08 18.86
CA GLY A 133 -11.00 2.82 20.12
C GLY A 133 -9.67 3.04 20.83
N HIS A 134 -8.56 2.44 20.37
CA HIS A 134 -7.25 2.69 20.94
C HIS A 134 -6.75 4.11 20.57
N PRO A 135 -6.14 4.87 21.51
CA PRO A 135 -5.68 6.25 21.25
C PRO A 135 -4.67 6.40 20.11
N LEU A 136 -3.91 5.36 19.81
CA LEU A 136 -2.92 5.36 18.71
C LEU A 136 -3.48 4.88 17.37
N PHE A 137 -4.77 4.56 17.31
CA PHE A 137 -5.41 4.01 16.13
C PHE A 137 -6.55 4.91 15.65
N GLY A 138 -6.61 5.14 14.34
CA GLY A 138 -7.72 5.78 13.68
C GLY A 138 -8.16 4.98 12.45
N HIS A 139 -9.46 4.97 12.17
CA HIS A 139 -10.02 4.33 10.99
C HIS A 139 -10.98 5.29 10.30
N VAL A 140 -10.82 5.42 8.99
CA VAL A 140 -11.68 6.24 8.13
C VAL A 140 -12.16 5.39 6.96
N THR A 141 -13.46 5.36 6.75
CA THR A 141 -14.07 4.76 5.56
C THR A 141 -14.43 5.85 4.57
N LEU A 142 -13.86 5.77 3.38
CA LEU A 142 -14.19 6.66 2.27
C LEU A 142 -15.45 6.10 1.58
N THR A 143 -16.49 6.90 1.50
CA THR A 143 -17.80 6.49 0.95
C THR A 143 -18.05 7.01 -0.46
N ARG A 144 -17.14 7.82 -0.99
CA ARG A 144 -17.28 8.47 -2.29
C ARG A 144 -16.10 8.10 -3.19
N SER A 145 -16.41 7.64 -4.38
CA SER A 145 -15.41 7.42 -5.42
C SER A 145 -15.22 8.67 -6.27
N GLU A 146 -13.99 9.12 -6.41
CA GLU A 146 -13.61 10.25 -7.29
C GLU A 146 -13.04 9.73 -8.62
N ARG A 147 -13.58 8.64 -9.12
CA ARG A 147 -13.20 8.05 -10.41
C ARG A 147 -13.85 8.80 -11.56
N SER A 148 -13.28 8.64 -12.77
CA SER A 148 -13.91 9.11 -14.00
C SER A 148 -15.30 8.46 -14.19
N PRO A 149 -16.24 9.10 -14.93
CA PRO A 149 -17.55 8.50 -15.20
C PRO A 149 -17.49 7.10 -15.82
N ILE A 150 -16.54 6.86 -16.70
CA ILE A 150 -16.31 5.53 -17.30
C ILE A 150 -15.85 4.52 -16.27
N ALA A 151 -14.87 4.87 -15.44
CA ALA A 151 -14.35 3.97 -14.42
C ALA A 151 -15.41 3.64 -13.36
N ALA A 152 -16.24 4.60 -12.98
CA ALA A 152 -17.36 4.39 -12.07
C ALA A 152 -18.39 3.43 -12.70
N LEU A 153 -18.79 3.67 -13.94
CA LEU A 153 -19.74 2.82 -14.66
C LEU A 153 -19.26 1.36 -14.74
N VAL A 154 -17.99 1.14 -15.09
CA VAL A 154 -17.42 -0.21 -15.21
C VAL A 154 -17.37 -0.89 -13.84
N THR A 155 -17.04 -0.18 -12.78
CA THR A 155 -17.02 -0.73 -11.41
C THR A 155 -18.43 -1.18 -11.00
N ASP A 156 -19.44 -0.35 -11.21
CA ASP A 156 -20.83 -0.68 -10.89
C ASP A 156 -21.31 -1.92 -11.68
N MET A 157 -20.96 -2.00 -12.97
CA MET A 157 -21.29 -3.17 -13.79
C MET A 157 -20.63 -4.46 -13.30
N LEU A 158 -19.41 -4.40 -12.77
CA LEU A 158 -18.70 -5.56 -12.25
C LEU A 158 -19.25 -6.02 -10.90
N GLU A 159 -19.72 -5.11 -10.06
CA GLU A 159 -20.36 -5.43 -8.79
C GLU A 159 -21.72 -6.12 -8.96
N ASP A 160 -22.41 -5.85 -10.06
CA ASP A 160 -23.71 -6.46 -10.39
C ASP A 160 -23.60 -7.83 -11.09
N LEU A 161 -22.39 -8.30 -11.42
CA LEU A 161 -22.20 -9.62 -12.02
C LEU A 161 -22.28 -10.71 -10.94
N PRO A 162 -23.11 -11.75 -11.13
CA PRO A 162 -23.16 -12.88 -10.21
C PRO A 162 -21.81 -13.62 -10.19
N ALA A 163 -21.36 -13.96 -8.99
CA ALA A 163 -20.12 -14.70 -8.75
C ALA A 163 -20.17 -16.13 -9.33
#